data_b992f4f898f7dd64d567a127edf16027
#
_entry.id   b992f4f898f7dd64d567a127edf16027
#
_cell.length_a   1.000
_cell.length_b   1.000
_cell.length_c   1.000
_cell.angle_alpha   90.00
_cell.angle_beta   90.00
_cell.angle_gamma   90.00
#
_symmetry.space_group_name_H-M   'P 1'
#
loop_
_entity.id
_entity.type
_entity.pdbx_description
1 polymer ?
#
loop_
_entity_poly.entity_id
_entity_poly.type
_entity_poly.pdbx_seq_one_letter_code
_entity_poly.pdbx_strand_id
1 'polypeptide(L)'
;KGTAMGMVIDMRQIDEEKIMEMQKACHAFHNVPNVGNTKSEVKWIWPEKYENLFAGETTERLAEKFADKEFVAICNHCESPVCVRVCPTKATFKNDQGIVLMDMHRCIGCRNCMAACPYGARSFNFVNPRDYIDEINPSYPTRMKGVVEKCNFCAERVAIGQLPLCVEASGGAIAFGDLNDPESKVSKLIAENFTLQRKVSLGTKPKVYYIV
;
A
#
# COMPACT_ATOMS: atom_id res chain seq x y z
N LYS A 1 16.05 -2.65 18.40
CA LYS A 1 14.74 -2.81 17.71
C LYS A 1 14.99 -3.56 16.42
N GLY A 2 14.09 -4.48 16.03
CA GLY A 2 14.16 -5.13 14.71
C GLY A 2 13.89 -4.14 13.56
N THR A 3 14.13 -4.56 12.32
CA THR A 3 13.87 -3.77 11.12
C THR A 3 12.37 -3.43 10.99
N ALA A 4 12.06 -2.20 10.60
CA ALA A 4 10.69 -1.73 10.39
C ALA A 4 10.60 -0.98 9.05
N MET A 5 10.46 -1.71 7.95
CA MET A 5 10.35 -1.10 6.62
C MET A 5 9.13 -0.21 6.51
N GLY A 6 9.34 1.01 6.01
CA GLY A 6 8.31 2.02 5.80
C GLY A 6 8.58 2.90 4.60
N MET A 7 7.70 3.84 4.34
CA MET A 7 7.70 4.65 3.13
C MET A 7 7.39 6.11 3.44
N VAL A 8 8.06 7.03 2.78
CA VAL A 8 7.76 8.46 2.79
C VAL A 8 7.41 8.88 1.37
N ILE A 9 6.25 9.48 1.19
CA ILE A 9 5.69 9.91 -0.09
C ILE A 9 5.67 11.44 -0.09
N ASP A 10 6.48 12.07 -0.93
CA ASP A 10 6.49 13.52 -1.11
C ASP A 10 5.46 13.94 -2.15
N MET A 11 4.27 14.29 -1.71
CA MET A 11 3.17 14.68 -2.57
C MET A 11 3.37 16.02 -3.29
N ARG A 12 4.40 16.78 -2.94
CA ARG A 12 4.76 18.02 -3.66
C ARG A 12 5.35 17.72 -5.04
N GLN A 13 5.92 16.51 -5.21
CA GLN A 13 6.60 16.06 -6.43
C GLN A 13 5.76 15.05 -7.24
N ILE A 14 4.53 14.80 -6.84
CA ILE A 14 3.66 13.77 -7.46
C ILE A 14 2.40 14.44 -8.00
N ASP A 15 2.12 14.19 -9.27
CA ASP A 15 0.90 14.51 -9.98
C ASP A 15 0.13 13.22 -10.34
N GLU A 16 -1.02 13.36 -10.99
CA GLU A 16 -1.88 12.24 -11.38
C GLU A 16 -1.18 11.31 -12.37
N GLU A 17 -0.43 11.86 -13.34
CA GLU A 17 0.30 11.07 -14.34
C GLU A 17 1.33 10.17 -13.66
N LYS A 18 2.07 10.72 -12.69
CA LYS A 18 3.05 9.97 -11.90
C LYS A 18 2.39 8.86 -11.05
N ILE A 19 1.21 9.10 -10.50
CA ILE A 19 0.45 8.05 -9.77
C ILE A 19 0.10 6.91 -10.73
N MET A 20 -0.35 7.22 -11.93
CA MET A 20 -0.71 6.22 -12.94
C MET A 20 0.51 5.42 -13.43
N GLU A 21 1.67 6.07 -13.60
CA GLU A 21 2.94 5.38 -13.92
C GLU A 21 3.31 4.36 -12.83
N MET A 22 3.27 4.79 -11.56
CA MET A 22 3.54 3.91 -10.42
C MET A 22 2.55 2.76 -10.33
N GLN A 23 1.26 3.03 -10.56
CA GLN A 23 0.20 2.02 -10.58
C GLN A 23 0.45 1.01 -11.69
N LYS A 24 0.74 1.47 -12.92
CA LYS A 24 1.03 0.60 -14.06
C LYS A 24 2.23 -0.30 -13.81
N ALA A 25 3.34 0.25 -13.31
CA ALA A 25 4.54 -0.53 -12.98
C ALA A 25 4.26 -1.60 -11.90
N CYS A 26 3.53 -1.23 -10.84
CA CYS A 26 3.16 -2.15 -9.77
C CYS A 26 2.20 -3.24 -10.26
N HIS A 27 1.13 -2.86 -10.96
CA HIS A 27 0.07 -3.79 -11.36
C HIS A 27 0.56 -4.76 -12.44
N ALA A 28 1.34 -4.31 -13.41
CA ALA A 28 1.91 -5.17 -14.44
C ALA A 28 2.84 -6.23 -13.84
N PHE A 29 3.76 -5.83 -12.95
CA PHE A 29 4.69 -6.78 -12.34
C PHE A 29 3.99 -7.81 -11.46
N HIS A 30 3.04 -7.36 -10.63
CA HIS A 30 2.36 -8.23 -9.65
C HIS A 30 1.12 -8.93 -10.22
N ASN A 31 0.89 -8.88 -11.51
CA ASN A 31 -0.29 -9.51 -12.13
C ASN A 31 -1.60 -9.06 -11.47
N VAL A 32 -1.75 -7.76 -11.15
CA VAL A 32 -2.97 -7.23 -10.56
C VAL A 32 -4.05 -7.11 -11.65
N PRO A 33 -5.24 -7.73 -11.49
CA PRO A 33 -6.25 -7.74 -12.53
C PRO A 33 -6.93 -6.37 -12.68
N ASN A 34 -7.27 -6.00 -13.91
CA ASN A 34 -8.11 -4.86 -14.22
C ASN A 34 -9.53 -5.33 -14.55
N VAL A 35 -10.39 -5.44 -13.55
CA VAL A 35 -11.74 -6.00 -13.70
C VAL A 35 -12.72 -5.02 -14.37
N GLY A 36 -12.37 -3.72 -14.43
CA GLY A 36 -13.22 -2.70 -15.05
C GLY A 36 -14.54 -2.42 -14.30
N ASN A 37 -14.70 -2.95 -13.09
CA ASN A 37 -15.89 -2.77 -12.26
C ASN A 37 -15.47 -2.38 -10.83
N THR A 38 -15.88 -1.21 -10.39
CA THR A 38 -15.51 -0.64 -9.07
C THR A 38 -15.89 -1.53 -7.88
N LYS A 39 -16.95 -2.35 -7.99
CA LYS A 39 -17.37 -3.28 -6.92
C LYS A 39 -16.45 -4.49 -6.77
N SER A 40 -15.72 -4.83 -7.83
CA SER A 40 -14.81 -5.99 -7.89
C SER A 40 -13.36 -5.58 -8.15
N GLU A 41 -13.08 -4.28 -8.10
CA GLU A 41 -11.75 -3.73 -8.37
C GLU A 41 -10.71 -4.24 -7.37
N VAL A 42 -9.54 -4.56 -7.90
CA VAL A 42 -8.38 -4.97 -7.10
C VAL A 42 -7.34 -3.86 -7.09
N LYS A 43 -7.03 -3.35 -5.89
CA LYS A 43 -6.15 -2.20 -5.70
C LYS A 43 -4.92 -2.59 -4.89
N TRP A 44 -3.75 -2.30 -5.41
CA TRP A 44 -2.48 -2.39 -4.68
C TRP A 44 -1.91 -1.01 -4.40
N ILE A 45 -1.94 -0.13 -5.41
CA ILE A 45 -1.66 1.30 -5.35
C ILE A 45 -2.69 1.99 -6.25
N TRP A 46 -3.25 3.12 -5.81
CA TRP A 46 -4.30 3.83 -6.56
C TRP A 46 -4.32 5.32 -6.21
N PRO A 47 -4.84 6.18 -7.11
CA PRO A 47 -5.14 7.56 -6.79
C PRO A 47 -6.34 7.64 -5.82
N GLU A 48 -6.29 8.58 -4.88
CA GLU A 48 -7.37 8.82 -3.93
C GLU A 48 -7.44 10.31 -3.57
N LYS A 49 -8.63 10.83 -3.39
CA LYS A 49 -8.82 12.20 -2.96
C LYS A 49 -8.32 12.41 -1.53
N TYR A 50 -7.77 13.61 -1.26
CA TYR A 50 -7.25 13.98 0.06
C TYR A 50 -8.28 13.76 1.18
N GLU A 51 -9.52 14.21 0.97
CA GLU A 51 -10.60 14.11 1.96
C GLU A 51 -10.94 12.65 2.34
N ASN A 52 -10.86 11.71 1.39
CA ASN A 52 -11.08 10.29 1.65
C ASN A 52 -9.87 9.65 2.34
N LEU A 53 -8.66 10.06 1.94
CA LEU A 53 -7.42 9.52 2.47
C LEU A 53 -7.24 9.88 3.95
N PHE A 54 -7.55 11.13 4.32
CA PHE A 54 -7.41 11.70 5.66
C PHE A 54 -8.76 12.01 6.32
N ALA A 55 -9.79 11.23 6.00
CA ALA A 55 -11.12 11.40 6.55
C ALA A 55 -11.11 11.45 8.09
N GLY A 56 -11.71 12.53 8.66
CA GLY A 56 -11.77 12.77 10.09
C GLY A 56 -10.50 13.37 10.73
N GLU A 57 -9.46 13.63 9.93
CA GLU A 57 -8.17 14.19 10.40
C GLU A 57 -7.81 15.50 9.68
N THR A 58 -8.70 16.00 8.83
CA THR A 58 -8.49 17.22 8.04
C THR A 58 -9.29 18.40 8.56
N THR A 59 -8.82 19.61 8.31
CA THR A 59 -9.57 20.86 8.46
C THR A 59 -10.17 21.26 7.12
N GLU A 60 -11.24 22.08 7.14
CA GLU A 60 -11.85 22.60 5.90
C GLU A 60 -10.83 23.26 4.97
N ARG A 61 -9.94 24.09 5.52
CA ARG A 61 -8.89 24.77 4.75
C ARG A 61 -7.89 23.82 4.08
N LEU A 62 -7.54 22.72 4.73
CA LEU A 62 -6.68 21.69 4.11
C LEU A 62 -7.43 20.90 3.05
N ALA A 63 -8.68 20.61 3.26
CA ALA A 63 -9.53 19.96 2.26
C ALA A 63 -9.67 20.85 1.02
N GLU A 64 -9.91 22.16 1.18
CA GLU A 64 -9.95 23.12 0.07
C GLU A 64 -8.61 23.22 -0.66
N LYS A 65 -7.48 23.29 0.06
CA LYS A 65 -6.14 23.36 -0.53
C LYS A 65 -5.82 22.18 -1.44
N PHE A 66 -6.35 20.99 -1.10
CA PHE A 66 -6.05 19.75 -1.82
C PHE A 66 -7.27 19.16 -2.55
N ALA A 67 -8.35 19.94 -2.76
CA ALA A 67 -9.59 19.48 -3.35
C ALA A 67 -9.41 18.84 -4.73
N ASP A 68 -8.54 19.44 -5.55
CA ASP A 68 -8.26 19.01 -6.92
C ASP A 68 -7.01 18.13 -7.04
N LYS A 69 -6.40 17.73 -5.89
CA LYS A 69 -5.19 16.93 -5.89
C LYS A 69 -5.46 15.49 -5.48
N GLU A 70 -5.06 14.56 -6.32
CA GLU A 70 -5.02 13.14 -5.97
C GLU A 70 -3.74 12.78 -5.24
N PHE A 71 -3.89 11.86 -4.30
CA PHE A 71 -2.84 11.33 -3.44
C PHE A 71 -2.61 9.87 -3.73
N VAL A 72 -1.39 9.40 -3.54
CA VAL A 72 -1.06 7.99 -3.62
C VAL A 72 -1.65 7.23 -2.44
N ALA A 73 -2.57 6.33 -2.71
CA ALA A 73 -3.12 5.43 -1.70
C ALA A 73 -2.52 4.03 -1.82
N ILE A 74 -2.09 3.48 -0.69
CA ILE A 74 -1.45 2.16 -0.63
C ILE A 74 -1.69 1.50 0.75
N CYS A 75 -1.35 0.22 0.90
CA CYS A 75 -1.34 -0.44 2.20
C CYS A 75 -0.31 0.23 3.14
N ASN A 76 -0.72 0.57 4.36
CA ASN A 76 0.16 1.23 5.35
C ASN A 76 1.14 0.29 6.07
N HIS A 77 1.11 -1.00 5.81
CA HIS A 77 1.97 -2.01 6.47
C HIS A 77 2.15 -1.76 7.97
N CYS A 78 1.03 -1.54 8.66
CA CYS A 78 0.94 -1.09 10.04
C CYS A 78 1.86 -1.88 10.98
N GLU A 79 2.41 -1.21 12.00
CA GLU A 79 3.18 -1.88 13.04
C GLU A 79 2.27 -2.75 13.93
N SER A 80 1.04 -2.27 14.19
CA SER A 80 0.00 -3.01 14.91
C SER A 80 -1.13 -3.42 13.96
N PRO A 81 -0.92 -4.40 13.04
CA PRO A 81 -1.82 -4.68 11.94
C PRO A 81 -3.06 -5.44 12.40
N VAL A 82 -4.20 -4.77 12.44
CA VAL A 82 -5.50 -5.40 12.81
C VAL A 82 -5.87 -6.53 11.85
N CYS A 83 -5.50 -6.40 10.58
CA CYS A 83 -5.76 -7.43 9.56
C CYS A 83 -5.02 -8.76 9.81
N VAL A 84 -3.87 -8.72 10.49
CA VAL A 84 -3.15 -9.93 10.94
C VAL A 84 -3.89 -10.57 12.11
N ARG A 85 -4.34 -9.76 13.07
CA ARG A 85 -5.05 -10.27 14.27
C ARG A 85 -6.37 -10.97 13.97
N VAL A 86 -7.11 -10.50 12.97
CA VAL A 86 -8.43 -11.05 12.62
C VAL A 86 -8.39 -12.19 11.62
N CYS A 87 -7.20 -12.59 11.12
CA CYS A 87 -7.10 -13.67 10.15
C CYS A 87 -7.17 -15.04 10.85
N PRO A 88 -8.24 -15.83 10.64
CA PRO A 88 -8.43 -17.10 11.34
C PRO A 88 -7.40 -18.16 10.92
N THR A 89 -6.94 -18.10 9.66
CA THR A 89 -5.98 -19.07 9.09
C THR A 89 -4.53 -18.61 9.19
N LYS A 90 -4.29 -17.40 9.73
CA LYS A 90 -2.98 -16.75 9.73
C LYS A 90 -2.37 -16.57 8.32
N ALA A 91 -3.23 -16.52 7.29
CA ALA A 91 -2.83 -16.21 5.93
C ALA A 91 -2.20 -14.81 5.83
N THR A 92 -2.66 -13.86 6.65
CA THR A 92 -2.03 -12.55 6.78
C THR A 92 -1.08 -12.56 7.97
N PHE A 93 0.17 -12.15 7.76
CA PHE A 93 1.23 -12.15 8.77
C PHE A 93 2.17 -10.96 8.59
N LYS A 94 3.01 -10.70 9.59
CA LYS A 94 4.09 -9.70 9.53
C LYS A 94 5.43 -10.45 9.55
N ASN A 95 6.32 -10.15 8.59
CA ASN A 95 7.66 -10.73 8.53
C ASN A 95 8.66 -9.99 9.45
N ASP A 96 9.90 -10.46 9.50
CA ASP A 96 10.98 -9.89 10.35
C ASP A 96 11.38 -8.47 9.96
N GLN A 97 11.10 -8.04 8.73
CA GLN A 97 11.29 -6.66 8.26
C GLN A 97 10.08 -5.75 8.59
N GLY A 98 9.10 -6.26 9.34
CA GLY A 98 7.90 -5.52 9.68
C GLY A 98 6.90 -5.37 8.52
N ILE A 99 7.11 -6.01 7.39
CA ILE A 99 6.21 -5.96 6.23
C ILE A 99 5.01 -6.87 6.47
N VAL A 100 3.80 -6.36 6.25
CA VAL A 100 2.58 -7.17 6.35
C VAL A 100 2.36 -7.88 5.03
N LEU A 101 2.43 -9.19 5.05
CA LEU A 101 2.33 -10.07 3.88
C LEU A 101 1.07 -10.92 3.92
N MET A 102 0.86 -11.67 2.86
CA MET A 102 -0.28 -12.56 2.74
C MET A 102 0.12 -13.84 1.97
N ASP A 103 -0.17 -14.99 2.58
CA ASP A 103 -0.10 -16.30 1.95
C ASP A 103 -1.48 -16.62 1.33
N MET A 104 -1.55 -16.59 0.00
CA MET A 104 -2.80 -16.79 -0.72
C MET A 104 -3.30 -18.24 -0.63
N HIS A 105 -2.41 -19.22 -0.39
CA HIS A 105 -2.78 -20.63 -0.24
C HIS A 105 -3.51 -20.92 1.07
N ARG A 106 -3.24 -20.11 2.11
CA ARG A 106 -3.93 -20.21 3.41
C ARG A 106 -5.21 -19.37 3.46
N CYS A 107 -5.43 -18.51 2.46
CA CYS A 107 -6.59 -17.62 2.47
C CYS A 107 -7.87 -18.40 2.14
N ILE A 108 -8.84 -18.39 3.04
CA ILE A 108 -10.17 -18.99 2.87
C ILE A 108 -11.22 -18.00 2.38
N GLY A 109 -10.84 -16.77 2.05
CA GLY A 109 -11.75 -15.76 1.52
C GLY A 109 -12.79 -15.21 2.50
N CYS A 110 -12.60 -15.36 3.80
CA CYS A 110 -13.58 -14.90 4.81
C CYS A 110 -13.74 -13.37 4.88
N ARG A 111 -12.84 -12.60 4.28
CA ARG A 111 -12.82 -11.12 4.19
C ARG A 111 -12.76 -10.37 5.52
N ASN A 112 -12.58 -11.03 6.67
CA ASN A 112 -12.45 -10.35 7.96
C ASN A 112 -11.33 -9.28 7.95
N CYS A 113 -10.22 -9.54 7.24
CA CYS A 113 -9.12 -8.59 7.10
C CYS A 113 -9.49 -7.36 6.26
N MET A 114 -10.46 -7.45 5.35
CA MET A 114 -11.00 -6.30 4.61
C MET A 114 -11.88 -5.45 5.53
N ALA A 115 -12.82 -6.07 6.25
CA ALA A 115 -13.69 -5.38 7.19
C ALA A 115 -12.91 -4.68 8.31
N ALA A 116 -11.80 -5.27 8.76
CA ALA A 116 -10.96 -4.72 9.82
C ALA A 116 -9.98 -3.63 9.34
N CYS A 117 -9.69 -3.54 8.04
CA CYS A 117 -8.73 -2.57 7.52
C CYS A 117 -9.34 -1.16 7.43
N PRO A 118 -8.87 -0.18 8.24
CA PRO A 118 -9.46 1.16 8.22
C PRO A 118 -9.06 1.97 6.99
N TYR A 119 -8.14 1.46 6.19
CA TYR A 119 -7.57 2.14 5.02
C TYR A 119 -8.16 1.69 3.69
N GLY A 120 -9.03 0.68 3.67
CA GLY A 120 -9.56 0.10 2.44
C GLY A 120 -8.50 -0.58 1.55
N ALA A 121 -7.33 -0.90 2.11
CA ALA A 121 -6.16 -1.36 1.34
C ALA A 121 -6.14 -2.88 1.11
N ARG A 122 -7.31 -3.51 1.03
CA ARG A 122 -7.46 -4.94 0.75
C ARG A 122 -8.58 -5.17 -0.24
N SER A 123 -8.30 -5.91 -1.28
CA SER A 123 -9.24 -6.24 -2.34
C SER A 123 -9.49 -7.74 -2.38
N PHE A 124 -10.66 -8.14 -2.85
CA PHE A 124 -11.07 -9.54 -2.94
C PHE A 124 -11.31 -9.94 -4.39
N ASN A 125 -10.78 -11.08 -4.79
CA ASN A 125 -10.98 -11.64 -6.12
C ASN A 125 -12.36 -12.31 -6.24
N PHE A 126 -13.39 -11.52 -6.61
CA PHE A 126 -14.75 -12.02 -6.85
C PHE A 126 -14.85 -12.84 -8.13
N VAL A 127 -13.95 -12.59 -9.08
CA VAL A 127 -13.83 -13.28 -10.37
C VAL A 127 -12.46 -13.96 -10.48
N ASN A 128 -12.25 -14.78 -11.51
CA ASN A 128 -10.92 -15.31 -11.77
C ASN A 128 -9.99 -14.18 -12.26
N PRO A 129 -8.95 -13.77 -11.50
CA PRO A 129 -8.11 -12.63 -11.87
C PRO A 129 -7.38 -12.81 -13.21
N ARG A 130 -7.06 -14.04 -13.60
CA ARG A 130 -6.34 -14.32 -14.86
C ARG A 130 -7.08 -13.86 -16.10
N ASP A 131 -8.41 -13.83 -16.04
CA ASP A 131 -9.28 -13.43 -17.17
C ASP A 131 -9.24 -11.90 -17.39
N TYR A 132 -8.60 -11.14 -16.47
CA TYR A 132 -8.55 -9.68 -16.44
C TYR A 132 -7.12 -9.14 -16.34
N ILE A 133 -6.12 -9.95 -16.72
CA ILE A 133 -4.72 -9.57 -16.83
C ILE A 133 -4.35 -9.65 -18.31
N ASP A 134 -4.05 -8.50 -18.92
CA ASP A 134 -3.75 -8.43 -20.35
C ASP A 134 -2.48 -9.22 -20.71
N GLU A 135 -1.44 -9.07 -19.91
CA GLU A 135 -0.15 -9.74 -20.06
C GLU A 135 0.32 -10.29 -18.72
N ILE A 136 0.40 -11.61 -18.61
CA ILE A 136 0.85 -12.25 -17.37
C ILE A 136 2.38 -12.22 -17.28
N ASN A 137 2.88 -11.58 -16.23
CA ASN A 137 4.29 -11.65 -15.86
C ASN A 137 4.61 -13.04 -15.26
N PRO A 138 5.43 -13.87 -15.92
CA PRO A 138 5.75 -15.21 -15.44
C PRO A 138 6.63 -15.22 -14.18
N SER A 139 7.27 -14.09 -13.87
CA SER A 139 8.15 -13.95 -12.69
C SER A 139 7.39 -13.72 -11.38
N TYR A 140 6.06 -13.50 -11.45
CA TYR A 140 5.23 -13.29 -10.27
C TYR A 140 3.95 -14.16 -10.35
N PRO A 141 3.55 -14.83 -9.25
CA PRO A 141 2.40 -15.71 -9.27
C PRO A 141 1.08 -14.94 -9.48
N THR A 142 0.20 -15.50 -10.29
CA THR A 142 -1.19 -15.04 -10.35
C THR A 142 -1.96 -15.57 -9.14
N ARG A 143 -3.02 -14.84 -8.74
CA ARG A 143 -3.93 -15.30 -7.68
C ARG A 143 -5.07 -16.11 -8.26
N MET A 144 -5.86 -16.69 -7.38
CA MET A 144 -7.08 -17.40 -7.73
C MET A 144 -8.31 -16.61 -7.26
N LYS A 145 -9.47 -16.92 -7.82
CA LYS A 145 -10.75 -16.47 -7.30
C LYS A 145 -10.91 -16.86 -5.82
N GLY A 146 -11.51 -15.98 -5.02
CA GLY A 146 -11.84 -16.27 -3.63
C GLY A 146 -10.76 -15.93 -2.61
N VAL A 147 -9.66 -15.29 -3.01
CA VAL A 147 -8.63 -14.82 -2.08
C VAL A 147 -8.60 -13.30 -1.99
N VAL A 148 -8.10 -12.78 -0.87
CA VAL A 148 -7.84 -11.36 -0.66
C VAL A 148 -6.42 -11.04 -1.08
N GLU A 149 -6.20 -9.87 -1.69
CA GLU A 149 -4.87 -9.39 -2.02
C GLU A 149 -4.67 -7.92 -1.65
N LYS A 150 -3.44 -7.46 -1.65
CA LYS A 150 -3.01 -6.09 -1.31
C LYS A 150 -1.56 -5.87 -1.68
N CYS A 151 -1.11 -4.61 -1.68
CA CYS A 151 0.30 -4.24 -1.77
C CYS A 151 1.14 -5.03 -0.73
N ASN A 152 2.28 -5.58 -1.14
CA ASN A 152 3.22 -6.34 -0.31
C ASN A 152 4.55 -5.62 -0.06
N PHE A 153 4.66 -4.32 -0.41
CA PHE A 153 5.92 -3.54 -0.44
C PHE A 153 6.99 -4.18 -1.35
N CYS A 154 6.57 -4.92 -2.37
CA CYS A 154 7.48 -5.68 -3.25
C CYS A 154 8.48 -6.51 -2.43
N ALA A 155 8.01 -7.26 -1.44
CA ALA A 155 8.86 -7.99 -0.50
C ALA A 155 9.84 -8.94 -1.19
N GLU A 156 9.48 -9.49 -2.35
CA GLU A 156 10.33 -10.31 -3.21
C GLU A 156 11.53 -9.53 -3.76
N ARG A 157 11.34 -8.26 -4.12
CA ARG A 157 12.41 -7.36 -4.58
C ARG A 157 13.26 -6.87 -3.42
N VAL A 158 12.61 -6.50 -2.32
CA VAL A 158 13.29 -6.06 -1.08
C VAL A 158 14.20 -7.16 -0.53
N ALA A 159 13.78 -8.43 -0.62
CA ALA A 159 14.58 -9.57 -0.19
C ALA A 159 15.92 -9.72 -0.95
N ILE A 160 16.00 -9.20 -2.17
CA ILE A 160 17.24 -9.21 -2.98
C ILE A 160 17.90 -7.82 -3.07
N GLY A 161 17.53 -6.91 -2.17
CA GLY A 161 18.14 -5.57 -2.06
C GLY A 161 17.65 -4.55 -3.10
N GLN A 162 16.56 -4.84 -3.81
CA GLN A 162 15.97 -3.91 -4.77
C GLN A 162 14.87 -3.06 -4.11
N LEU A 163 14.62 -1.87 -4.66
CA LEU A 163 13.53 -1.01 -4.21
C LEU A 163 12.17 -1.50 -4.72
N PRO A 164 11.07 -1.16 -4.02
CA PRO A 164 9.73 -1.35 -4.55
C PRO A 164 9.54 -0.61 -5.89
N LEU A 165 8.78 -1.20 -6.81
CA LEU A 165 8.56 -0.66 -8.16
C LEU A 165 7.96 0.74 -8.17
N CYS A 166 7.00 1.02 -7.29
CA CYS A 166 6.43 2.36 -7.17
C CYS A 166 7.46 3.40 -6.70
N VAL A 167 8.46 2.99 -5.91
CA VAL A 167 9.58 3.87 -5.51
C VAL A 167 10.45 4.21 -6.71
N GLU A 168 10.83 3.22 -7.51
CA GLU A 168 11.60 3.42 -8.74
C GLU A 168 10.83 4.31 -9.74
N ALA A 169 9.56 3.98 -10.01
CA ALA A 169 8.71 4.73 -10.93
C ALA A 169 8.39 6.15 -10.44
N SER A 170 8.53 6.43 -9.15
CA SER A 170 8.26 7.78 -8.60
C SER A 170 9.31 8.82 -9.00
N GLY A 171 10.45 8.40 -9.56
CA GLY A 171 11.54 9.33 -9.90
C GLY A 171 12.16 10.06 -8.71
N GLY A 172 12.11 9.42 -7.51
CA GLY A 172 12.69 9.98 -6.27
C GLY A 172 11.69 10.64 -5.33
N ALA A 173 10.43 10.80 -5.74
CA ALA A 173 9.36 11.37 -4.92
C ALA A 173 8.94 10.44 -3.76
N ILE A 174 9.26 9.15 -3.84
CA ILE A 174 9.02 8.19 -2.75
C ILE A 174 10.35 7.67 -2.23
N ALA A 175 10.51 7.68 -0.91
CA ALA A 175 11.60 7.00 -0.20
C ALA A 175 11.08 5.74 0.51
N PHE A 176 11.90 4.70 0.53
CA PHE A 176 11.62 3.43 1.21
C PHE A 176 12.84 3.00 2.01
N GLY A 177 12.64 2.50 3.24
CA GLY A 177 13.74 2.08 4.10
C GLY A 177 13.31 1.70 5.51
N ASP A 178 14.30 1.44 6.36
CA ASP A 178 14.08 1.10 7.77
C ASP A 178 13.80 2.36 8.60
N LEU A 179 12.62 2.43 9.19
CA LEU A 179 12.20 3.50 10.10
C LEU A 179 12.92 3.46 11.47
N ASN A 180 13.55 2.35 11.81
CA ASN A 180 14.31 2.19 13.05
C ASN A 180 15.79 2.56 12.89
N ASP A 181 16.27 2.72 11.65
CA ASP A 181 17.61 3.22 11.36
C ASP A 181 17.56 4.76 11.23
N PRO A 182 18.18 5.51 12.15
CA PRO A 182 18.20 6.97 12.10
C PRO A 182 18.93 7.53 10.87
N GLU A 183 19.87 6.76 10.31
CA GLU A 183 20.63 7.16 9.13
C GLU A 183 19.91 6.86 7.81
N SER A 184 18.80 6.13 7.85
CA SER A 184 18.00 5.83 6.66
C SER A 184 17.41 7.09 6.05
N LYS A 185 17.23 7.09 4.71
CA LYS A 185 16.62 8.21 3.99
C LYS A 185 15.21 8.52 4.51
N VAL A 186 14.42 7.50 4.86
CA VAL A 186 13.06 7.69 5.38
C VAL A 186 13.07 8.37 6.75
N SER A 187 13.97 7.99 7.66
CA SER A 187 14.08 8.60 8.98
C SER A 187 14.50 10.07 8.90
N LYS A 188 15.48 10.39 8.03
CA LYS A 188 15.92 11.77 7.77
C LYS A 188 14.79 12.64 7.22
N LEU A 189 14.08 12.15 6.20
CA LEU A 189 12.95 12.87 5.61
C LEU A 189 11.83 13.15 6.63
N ILE A 190 11.52 12.19 7.51
CA ILE A 190 10.52 12.37 8.58
C ILE A 190 10.98 13.41 9.60
N ALA A 191 12.27 13.44 9.94
CA ALA A 191 12.83 14.41 10.89
C ALA A 191 12.88 15.84 10.34
N GLU A 192 13.10 15.98 9.03
CA GLU A 192 13.30 17.28 8.35
C GLU A 192 12.00 17.91 7.83
N ASN A 193 10.90 17.13 7.71
CA ASN A 193 9.67 17.62 7.11
C ASN A 193 8.46 17.39 8.02
N PHE A 194 7.45 18.26 7.87
CA PHE A 194 6.14 17.98 8.41
C PHE A 194 5.48 16.85 7.62
N THR A 195 5.11 15.77 8.32
CA THR A 195 4.53 14.59 7.69
C THR A 195 3.15 14.26 8.25
N LEU A 196 2.27 13.81 7.38
CA LEU A 196 0.95 13.27 7.73
C LEU A 196 0.97 11.73 7.69
N GLN A 197 0.20 11.11 8.56
CA GLN A 197 -0.11 9.68 8.51
C GLN A 197 -1.62 9.51 8.55
N ARG A 198 -2.11 8.42 7.94
CA ARG A 198 -3.55 8.15 7.87
C ARG A 198 -4.08 7.57 9.19
N LYS A 199 -5.16 8.14 9.74
CA LYS A 199 -5.97 7.57 10.85
C LYS A 199 -5.11 7.13 12.05
N VAL A 200 -4.21 7.99 12.50
CA VAL A 200 -3.28 7.74 13.61
C VAL A 200 -4.03 7.39 14.91
N SER A 201 -5.17 8.04 15.14
CA SER A 201 -6.05 7.86 16.31
C SER A 201 -6.51 6.40 16.51
N LEU A 202 -6.54 5.58 15.44
CA LEU A 202 -6.94 4.18 15.53
C LEU A 202 -5.86 3.23 16.09
N GLY A 203 -4.66 3.74 16.40
CA GLY A 203 -3.59 2.99 17.06
C GLY A 203 -2.97 1.86 16.22
N THR A 204 -3.23 1.80 14.93
CA THR A 204 -2.65 0.78 14.03
C THR A 204 -1.17 1.02 13.73
N LYS A 205 -0.66 2.22 14.02
CA LYS A 205 0.71 2.68 13.76
C LYS A 205 1.10 2.47 12.28
N PRO A 206 0.52 3.26 11.35
CA PRO A 206 0.83 3.19 9.93
C PRO A 206 2.31 3.50 9.69
N LYS A 207 2.92 2.88 8.68
CA LYS A 207 4.32 3.09 8.30
C LYS A 207 4.48 3.74 6.92
N VAL A 208 3.45 4.43 6.47
CA VAL A 208 3.48 5.31 5.29
C VAL A 208 3.23 6.73 5.75
N TYR A 209 4.15 7.62 5.38
CA TYR A 209 4.16 9.03 5.73
C TYR A 209 4.01 9.86 4.47
N TYR A 210 3.32 10.98 4.57
CA TYR A 210 3.10 11.91 3.45
C TYR A 210 3.67 13.27 3.80
N ILE A 211 4.53 13.80 2.92
CA ILE A 211 4.97 15.21 2.93
C ILE A 211 4.02 15.98 2.01
N VAL A 212 3.47 17.11 2.49
CA VAL A 212 2.45 17.91 1.80
C VAL A 212 2.81 19.38 1.70
#